data_a59b90bb5907c3cf2430a07f68b09aad
#
_entry.id   a59b90bb5907c3cf2430a07f68b09aad
#
_cell.length_a   1.000
_cell.length_b   1.000
_cell.length_c   1.000
_cell.angle_alpha   90.00
_cell.angle_beta   90.00
_cell.angle_gamma   90.00
#
_symmetry.space_group_name_H-M   'P 1'
#
loop_
_entity.id
_entity.type
_entity.pdbx_description
1 polymer ?
#
loop_
_entity_poly.entity_id
_entity_poly.type
_entity_poly.pdbx_seq_one_letter_code
_entity_poly.pdbx_strand_id
1 'polypeptide(L)'
;KLVMDFEEEKSSPSLPYAVEKYSELLKSDALLIFDGPQHESDLPTLNFGNRGISSITLKTYGPIVPQHSGHFGNYAPNPVFRMSNILSSMKEENGIVKIKGYYDGIQITDEVMQYLDDVPDNEKIMRDKMQFKIPESVGSTYQESLQFPSLNVRGIKAGWVGSEARTIIPSELSCLILRTST
;
A
#
# COMPACT_ATOMS: atom_id res chain seq x y z
N LYS A 1 -2.07 -32.46 8.82
CA LYS A 1 -2.38 -32.39 7.38
C LYS A 1 -1.48 -31.30 6.78
N LEU A 2 -0.95 -31.51 5.58
CA LEU A 2 -0.14 -30.54 4.85
C LEU A 2 -0.86 -30.21 3.55
N VAL A 3 -1.00 -28.92 3.27
CA VAL A 3 -1.46 -28.40 1.97
C VAL A 3 -0.32 -27.60 1.39
N MET A 4 0.05 -27.88 0.14
CA MET A 4 1.06 -27.11 -0.58
C MET A 4 0.37 -26.41 -1.76
N ASP A 5 0.45 -25.10 -1.79
CA ASP A 5 -0.06 -24.28 -2.88
C ASP A 5 1.12 -23.82 -3.75
N PHE A 6 1.12 -24.23 -5.01
CA PHE A 6 2.13 -23.87 -5.99
C PHE A 6 1.70 -22.69 -6.89
N GLU A 7 0.53 -22.11 -6.61
CA GLU A 7 -0.06 -21.01 -7.39
C GLU A 7 -0.24 -19.74 -6.55
N GLU A 8 0.38 -19.65 -5.36
CA GLU A 8 0.18 -18.55 -4.43
C GLU A 8 0.48 -17.20 -5.11
N GLU A 9 1.62 -17.08 -5.81
CA GLU A 9 2.05 -15.87 -6.54
C GLU A 9 1.13 -15.50 -7.73
N LYS A 10 0.18 -16.37 -8.08
CA LYS A 10 -0.87 -16.14 -9.08
C LYS A 10 -2.26 -15.97 -8.47
N SER A 11 -2.34 -15.66 -7.17
CA SER A 11 -3.57 -15.52 -6.41
C SER A 11 -4.33 -16.84 -6.21
N SER A 12 -3.63 -17.96 -6.21
CA SER A 12 -4.16 -19.31 -5.84
C SER A 12 -5.49 -19.68 -6.51
N PRO A 13 -5.63 -19.63 -7.83
CA PRO A 13 -6.93 -19.79 -8.50
C PRO A 13 -7.58 -21.14 -8.24
N SER A 14 -6.78 -22.19 -7.97
CA SER A 14 -7.27 -23.54 -7.72
C SER A 14 -7.58 -23.82 -6.25
N LEU A 15 -7.05 -23.02 -5.31
CA LEU A 15 -7.16 -23.27 -3.87
C LEU A 15 -8.60 -23.22 -3.35
N PRO A 16 -9.46 -22.24 -3.73
CA PRO A 16 -10.86 -22.22 -3.26
C PRO A 16 -11.62 -23.51 -3.61
N TYR A 17 -11.46 -23.99 -4.83
CA TYR A 17 -12.08 -25.26 -5.26
C TYR A 17 -11.55 -26.46 -4.46
N ALA A 18 -10.25 -26.53 -4.22
CA ALA A 18 -9.65 -27.61 -3.43
C ALA A 18 -10.15 -27.59 -1.97
N VAL A 19 -10.24 -26.40 -1.35
CA VAL A 19 -10.75 -26.25 0.02
C VAL A 19 -12.21 -26.68 0.11
N GLU A 20 -13.06 -26.28 -0.83
CA GLU A 20 -14.45 -26.68 -0.88
C GLU A 20 -14.59 -28.21 -1.05
N LYS A 21 -13.91 -28.77 -2.04
CA LYS A 21 -13.97 -30.20 -2.38
C LYS A 21 -13.48 -31.10 -1.25
N TYR A 22 -12.46 -30.70 -0.52
CA TYR A 22 -11.83 -31.48 0.54
C TYR A 22 -12.10 -30.95 1.94
N SER A 23 -13.16 -30.15 2.13
CA SER A 23 -13.48 -29.47 3.37
C SER A 23 -13.50 -30.37 4.58
N GLU A 24 -14.13 -31.54 4.48
CA GLU A 24 -14.18 -32.54 5.58
C GLU A 24 -12.80 -33.10 5.94
N LEU A 25 -11.96 -33.32 4.92
CA LEU A 25 -10.57 -33.75 5.14
C LEU A 25 -9.73 -32.70 5.79
N LEU A 26 -9.98 -31.42 5.47
CA LEU A 26 -9.19 -30.27 5.93
C LEU A 26 -9.60 -29.75 7.30
N LYS A 27 -10.72 -30.17 7.85
CA LYS A 27 -11.15 -29.77 9.21
C LYS A 27 -10.02 -29.95 10.21
N SER A 28 -9.76 -28.87 10.98
CA SER A 28 -8.69 -28.78 11.97
C SER A 28 -9.01 -27.71 13.00
N ASP A 29 -8.40 -27.78 14.18
CA ASP A 29 -8.57 -26.81 15.26
C ASP A 29 -7.76 -25.55 15.02
N ALA A 30 -6.69 -25.65 14.22
CA ALA A 30 -5.83 -24.51 13.86
C ALA A 30 -5.27 -24.68 12.44
N LEU A 31 -5.00 -23.57 11.80
CA LEU A 31 -4.28 -23.45 10.53
C LEU A 31 -2.97 -22.71 10.77
N LEU A 32 -1.86 -23.34 10.38
CA LEU A 32 -0.53 -22.72 10.38
C LEU A 32 -0.11 -22.48 8.94
N ILE A 33 0.15 -21.24 8.60
CA ILE A 33 0.62 -20.82 7.26
C ILE A 33 2.11 -20.57 7.35
N PHE A 34 2.91 -21.36 6.63
CA PHE A 34 4.36 -21.24 6.56
C PHE A 34 4.73 -20.38 5.33
N ASP A 35 4.48 -19.10 5.45
CA ASP A 35 4.72 -18.10 4.39
C ASP A 35 5.12 -16.76 5.01
N GLY A 36 5.74 -15.92 4.22
CA GLY A 36 6.17 -14.58 4.60
C GLY A 36 7.67 -14.45 4.86
N PRO A 37 8.16 -13.23 4.97
CA PRO A 37 9.57 -12.97 5.21
C PRO A 37 9.96 -13.34 6.65
N GLN A 38 11.19 -13.86 6.80
CA GLN A 38 11.81 -14.01 8.10
C GLN A 38 12.08 -12.63 8.70
N HIS A 39 11.91 -12.51 10.01
CA HIS A 39 12.24 -11.28 10.73
C HIS A 39 13.75 -11.00 10.67
N GLU A 40 14.14 -9.71 10.62
CA GLU A 40 15.55 -9.30 10.49
C GLU A 40 16.47 -9.75 11.62
N SER A 41 15.91 -10.12 12.76
CA SER A 41 16.64 -10.67 13.90
C SER A 41 17.07 -12.13 13.74
N ASP A 42 16.65 -12.81 12.66
CA ASP A 42 16.77 -14.26 12.46
C ASP A 42 16.11 -15.12 13.56
N LEU A 43 15.30 -14.52 14.42
CA LEU A 43 14.53 -15.27 15.43
C LEU A 43 13.27 -15.88 14.79
N PRO A 44 12.81 -17.04 15.31
CA PRO A 44 11.52 -17.60 14.92
C PRO A 44 10.42 -16.56 15.14
N THR A 45 9.59 -16.36 14.11
CA THR A 45 8.54 -15.34 14.11
C THR A 45 7.19 -15.97 13.92
N LEU A 46 6.22 -15.58 14.75
CA LEU A 46 4.83 -15.96 14.62
C LEU A 46 3.96 -14.71 14.38
N ASN A 47 3.30 -14.66 13.23
CA ASN A 47 2.37 -13.59 12.89
C ASN A 47 0.94 -14.02 13.19
N PHE A 48 0.19 -13.21 13.92
CA PHE A 48 -1.20 -13.50 14.28
C PHE A 48 -2.22 -12.83 13.37
N GLY A 49 -1.80 -12.10 12.37
CA GLY A 49 -2.67 -11.44 11.42
C GLY A 49 -1.92 -10.87 10.22
N ASN A 50 -2.67 -10.57 9.19
CA ASN A 50 -2.18 -9.96 7.97
C ASN A 50 -2.92 -8.65 7.67
N ARG A 51 -2.23 -7.73 7.02
CA ARG A 51 -2.84 -6.48 6.57
C ARG A 51 -3.66 -6.75 5.31
N GLY A 52 -4.92 -6.30 5.32
CA GLY A 52 -5.78 -6.31 4.14
C GLY A 52 -5.31 -5.29 3.10
N ILE A 53 -5.80 -5.43 1.86
CA ILE A 53 -5.44 -4.57 0.75
C ILE A 53 -6.67 -4.11 -0.02
N SER A 54 -6.70 -2.82 -0.39
CA SER A 54 -7.68 -2.25 -1.30
C SER A 54 -6.98 -1.36 -2.32
N SER A 55 -7.35 -1.50 -3.59
CA SER A 55 -6.80 -0.70 -4.68
C SER A 55 -7.87 0.18 -5.30
N ILE A 56 -7.53 1.46 -5.50
CA ILE A 56 -8.43 2.44 -6.11
C ILE A 56 -7.68 3.15 -7.23
N THR A 57 -8.29 3.24 -8.40
CA THR A 57 -7.76 4.05 -9.50
C THR A 57 -8.47 5.39 -9.51
N LEU A 58 -7.70 6.48 -9.30
CA LEU A 58 -8.18 7.83 -9.51
C LEU A 58 -7.83 8.29 -10.93
N LYS A 59 -8.77 8.95 -11.58
CA LYS A 59 -8.55 9.60 -12.87
C LYS A 59 -8.89 11.07 -12.79
N THR A 60 -8.04 11.91 -13.36
CA THR A 60 -8.31 13.33 -13.58
C THR A 60 -8.26 13.62 -15.06
N TYR A 61 -9.14 14.49 -15.50
CA TYR A 61 -9.32 14.83 -16.90
C TYR A 61 -8.96 16.29 -17.17
N GLY A 62 -8.35 16.54 -18.31
CA GLY A 62 -8.09 17.83 -18.91
C GLY A 62 -8.95 18.05 -20.15
N PRO A 63 -8.37 18.55 -21.25
CA PRO A 63 -9.08 18.66 -22.54
C PRO A 63 -9.37 17.26 -23.11
N ILE A 64 -10.40 17.13 -23.95
CA ILE A 64 -10.83 15.86 -24.56
C ILE A 64 -9.68 15.17 -25.31
N VAL A 65 -8.84 15.95 -25.98
CA VAL A 65 -7.62 15.48 -26.66
C VAL A 65 -6.44 16.30 -26.17
N PRO A 66 -5.21 15.73 -26.17
CA PRO A 66 -4.01 16.49 -25.78
C PRO A 66 -3.88 17.78 -26.60
N GLN A 67 -3.53 18.88 -25.95
CA GLN A 67 -3.41 20.19 -26.59
C GLN A 67 -1.96 20.65 -26.60
N HIS A 68 -1.57 21.41 -27.63
CA HIS A 68 -0.24 22.00 -27.68
C HIS A 68 -0.08 23.03 -26.55
N SER A 69 0.92 22.83 -25.68
CA SER A 69 1.09 23.67 -24.47
C SER A 69 1.50 25.11 -24.80
N GLY A 70 2.18 25.35 -25.91
CA GLY A 70 2.51 26.71 -26.37
C GLY A 70 1.29 27.53 -26.80
N HIS A 71 0.20 26.87 -27.23
CA HIS A 71 -1.03 27.56 -27.66
C HIS A 71 -2.08 27.63 -26.53
N PHE A 72 -2.17 26.60 -25.70
CA PHE A 72 -3.24 26.47 -24.72
C PHE A 72 -2.74 26.39 -23.28
N GLY A 73 -1.43 26.61 -23.02
CA GLY A 73 -0.89 26.77 -21.68
C GLY A 73 -1.58 27.94 -20.95
N ASN A 74 -1.81 27.82 -19.65
CA ASN A 74 -2.58 28.76 -18.81
C ASN A 74 -4.08 28.88 -19.15
N TYR A 75 -4.56 28.19 -20.22
CA TYR A 75 -5.96 28.20 -20.60
C TYR A 75 -6.62 26.80 -20.43
N ALA A 76 -6.03 25.77 -21.02
CA ALA A 76 -6.54 24.41 -20.86
C ALA A 76 -6.10 23.83 -19.51
N PRO A 77 -7.03 23.23 -18.74
CA PRO A 77 -6.68 22.66 -17.44
C PRO A 77 -5.77 21.43 -17.59
N ASN A 78 -4.68 21.39 -16.82
CA ASN A 78 -3.76 20.26 -16.82
C ASN A 78 -4.19 19.23 -15.77
N PRO A 79 -4.50 17.97 -16.15
CA PRO A 79 -4.94 16.93 -15.23
C PRO A 79 -3.87 16.51 -14.23
N VAL A 80 -2.58 16.74 -14.52
CA VAL A 80 -1.49 16.41 -13.60
C VAL A 80 -1.55 17.29 -12.36
N PHE A 81 -1.71 18.61 -12.51
CA PHE A 81 -1.85 19.52 -11.36
C PHE A 81 -3.13 19.26 -10.56
N ARG A 82 -4.22 18.87 -11.23
CA ARG A 82 -5.45 18.46 -10.52
C ARG A 82 -5.21 17.24 -9.64
N MET A 83 -4.55 16.21 -10.17
CA MET A 83 -4.21 15.01 -9.39
C MET A 83 -3.24 15.34 -8.25
N SER A 84 -2.22 16.15 -8.50
CA SER A 84 -1.26 16.56 -7.46
C SER A 84 -1.97 17.23 -6.28
N ASN A 85 -2.94 18.11 -6.54
CA ASN A 85 -3.73 18.76 -5.50
C ASN A 85 -4.59 17.74 -4.72
N ILE A 86 -5.19 16.77 -5.40
CA ILE A 86 -5.97 15.70 -4.76
C ILE A 86 -5.05 14.88 -3.84
N LEU A 87 -3.92 14.40 -4.34
CA LEU A 87 -2.97 13.60 -3.55
C LEU A 87 -2.45 14.38 -2.34
N SER A 88 -2.07 15.64 -2.52
CA SER A 88 -1.62 16.51 -1.43
C SER A 88 -2.72 16.78 -0.39
N SER A 89 -3.99 16.75 -0.79
CA SER A 89 -5.10 16.89 0.15
C SER A 89 -5.38 15.62 0.96
N MET A 90 -4.90 14.46 0.52
CA MET A 90 -5.17 13.16 1.16
C MET A 90 -4.19 12.80 2.26
N LYS A 91 -2.93 13.26 2.19
CA LYS A 91 -1.86 12.83 3.08
C LYS A 91 -0.95 14.01 3.42
N GLU A 92 -0.48 14.07 4.65
CA GLU A 92 0.52 15.05 5.11
C GLU A 92 1.94 14.57 4.83
N GLU A 93 2.92 15.47 4.91
CA GLU A 93 4.33 15.16 4.70
C GLU A 93 4.86 14.14 5.71
N ASN A 94 4.32 14.14 6.92
CA ASN A 94 4.67 13.17 7.97
C ASN A 94 3.97 11.80 7.81
N GLY A 95 3.19 11.60 6.76
CA GLY A 95 2.54 10.33 6.45
C GLY A 95 1.10 10.19 6.96
N ILE A 96 0.61 11.12 7.78
CA ILE A 96 -0.75 11.08 8.32
C ILE A 96 -1.77 11.29 7.19
N VAL A 97 -2.74 10.39 7.08
CA VAL A 97 -3.82 10.49 6.10
C VAL A 97 -4.93 11.41 6.63
N LYS A 98 -5.28 12.43 5.83
CA LYS A 98 -6.27 13.46 6.16
C LYS A 98 -7.71 13.09 5.82
N ILE A 99 -7.95 11.93 5.22
CA ILE A 99 -9.28 11.49 4.85
C ILE A 99 -10.07 11.19 6.12
N LYS A 100 -11.21 11.86 6.28
CA LYS A 100 -12.08 11.67 7.45
C LYS A 100 -12.49 10.20 7.60
N GLY A 101 -12.35 9.65 8.79
CA GLY A 101 -12.69 8.26 9.10
C GLY A 101 -11.67 7.24 8.65
N TYR A 102 -10.50 7.67 8.16
CA TYR A 102 -9.49 6.74 7.63
C TYR A 102 -8.92 5.79 8.68
N TYR A 103 -8.82 6.27 9.91
CA TYR A 103 -8.29 5.53 11.06
C TYR A 103 -9.41 5.06 12.04
N ASP A 104 -10.68 5.25 11.69
CA ASP A 104 -11.78 4.85 12.55
C ASP A 104 -11.77 3.33 12.77
N GLY A 105 -12.01 2.91 14.01
CA GLY A 105 -12.02 1.50 14.41
C GLY A 105 -10.66 0.92 14.79
N ILE A 106 -9.56 1.66 14.62
CA ILE A 106 -8.25 1.22 15.09
C ILE A 106 -8.18 1.35 16.61
N GLN A 107 -7.94 0.25 17.30
CA GLN A 107 -7.77 0.20 18.75
C GLN A 107 -6.50 -0.57 19.07
N ILE A 108 -5.48 0.12 19.56
CA ILE A 108 -4.25 -0.48 20.04
C ILE A 108 -4.32 -0.44 21.56
N THR A 109 -4.52 -1.61 22.17
CA THR A 109 -4.57 -1.73 23.65
C THR A 109 -3.17 -1.73 24.24
N ASP A 110 -3.06 -1.44 25.55
CA ASP A 110 -1.78 -1.50 26.26
C ASP A 110 -1.12 -2.90 26.17
N GLU A 111 -1.93 -3.95 26.14
CA GLU A 111 -1.46 -5.32 25.96
C GLU A 111 -0.83 -5.51 24.56
N VAL A 112 -1.48 -5.00 23.53
CA VAL A 112 -0.93 -5.04 22.16
C VAL A 112 0.36 -4.23 22.08
N MET A 113 0.40 -3.04 22.69
CA MET A 113 1.63 -2.23 22.74
C MET A 113 2.79 -2.96 23.39
N GLN A 114 2.56 -3.69 24.48
CA GLN A 114 3.61 -4.50 25.12
C GLN A 114 4.19 -5.56 24.18
N TYR A 115 3.34 -6.27 23.42
CA TYR A 115 3.82 -7.23 22.43
C TYR A 115 4.59 -6.56 21.27
N LEU A 116 4.17 -5.36 20.84
CA LEU A 116 4.87 -4.61 19.79
C LEU A 116 6.26 -4.13 20.27
N ASP A 117 6.36 -3.71 21.54
CA ASP A 117 7.62 -3.25 22.16
C ASP A 117 8.63 -4.40 22.36
N ASP A 118 8.14 -5.64 22.51
CA ASP A 118 8.98 -6.83 22.64
C ASP A 118 9.59 -7.28 21.30
N VAL A 119 9.13 -6.75 20.16
CA VAL A 119 9.69 -7.10 18.84
C VAL A 119 11.08 -6.48 18.69
N PRO A 120 12.13 -7.28 18.43
CA PRO A 120 13.52 -6.81 18.42
C PRO A 120 13.89 -6.08 17.12
N ASP A 121 13.14 -5.05 16.73
CA ASP A 121 13.42 -4.23 15.56
C ASP A 121 14.67 -3.38 15.76
N ASN A 122 15.46 -3.22 14.72
CA ASN A 122 16.51 -2.22 14.66
C ASN A 122 16.21 -1.19 13.58
N GLU A 123 15.38 -0.21 13.93
CA GLU A 123 14.95 0.82 12.98
C GLU A 123 16.12 1.60 12.35
N LYS A 124 17.24 1.73 13.06
CA LYS A 124 18.42 2.38 12.47
C LYS A 124 18.98 1.55 11.33
N ILE A 125 19.15 0.23 11.54
CA ILE A 125 19.62 -0.67 10.48
C ILE A 125 18.61 -0.69 9.31
N MET A 126 17.31 -0.73 9.60
CA MET A 126 16.26 -0.69 8.58
C MET A 126 16.35 0.56 7.71
N ARG A 127 16.48 1.75 8.34
CA ARG A 127 16.64 3.02 7.60
C ARG A 127 17.94 3.07 6.80
N ASP A 128 19.03 2.56 7.36
CA ASP A 128 20.33 2.52 6.69
C ASP A 128 20.29 1.60 5.45
N LYS A 129 19.61 0.46 5.54
CA LYS A 129 19.39 -0.45 4.39
C LYS A 129 18.52 0.20 3.29
N MET A 130 17.45 0.87 3.67
CA MET A 130 16.50 1.50 2.75
C MET A 130 16.94 2.89 2.28
N GLN A 131 18.04 3.44 2.83
CA GLN A 131 18.64 4.73 2.44
C GLN A 131 17.71 5.93 2.58
N PHE A 132 16.88 5.95 3.64
CA PHE A 132 16.12 7.15 3.99
C PHE A 132 16.44 7.61 5.43
N LYS A 133 16.31 8.92 5.69
CA LYS A 133 16.70 9.52 6.98
C LYS A 133 15.52 9.67 7.93
N ILE A 134 14.39 10.13 7.42
CA ILE A 134 13.22 10.49 8.21
C ILE A 134 12.08 9.57 7.81
N PRO A 135 11.56 8.71 8.72
CA PRO A 135 10.38 7.91 8.47
C PRO A 135 9.09 8.76 8.48
N GLU A 136 8.02 8.25 7.92
CA GLU A 136 6.68 8.73 8.23
C GLU A 136 6.38 8.45 9.71
N SER A 137 5.63 9.33 10.36
CA SER A 137 5.36 9.29 11.82
C SER A 137 3.87 9.09 12.11
N VAL A 138 3.27 8.04 11.53
CA VAL A 138 1.88 7.66 11.83
C VAL A 138 1.79 6.99 13.20
N GLY A 139 2.79 6.21 13.59
CA GLY A 139 3.00 5.66 14.92
C GLY A 139 4.31 6.15 15.53
N SER A 140 4.55 5.86 16.79
CA SER A 140 5.79 6.21 17.53
C SER A 140 6.94 5.26 17.22
N THR A 141 6.65 4.02 16.82
CA THR A 141 7.61 2.98 16.45
C THR A 141 7.24 2.37 15.08
N TYR A 142 8.17 1.61 14.51
CA TYR A 142 7.89 0.85 13.28
C TYR A 142 6.71 -0.11 13.47
N GLN A 143 6.73 -0.91 14.53
CA GLN A 143 5.66 -1.88 14.79
C GLN A 143 4.30 -1.21 15.03
N GLU A 144 4.26 -0.13 15.77
CA GLU A 144 3.03 0.63 15.96
C GLU A 144 2.52 1.19 14.63
N SER A 145 3.41 1.71 13.76
CA SER A 145 3.02 2.26 12.45
C SER A 145 2.34 1.22 11.55
N LEU A 146 2.69 -0.07 11.69
CA LEU A 146 2.09 -1.16 10.95
C LEU A 146 0.65 -1.45 11.37
N GLN A 147 0.24 -1.02 12.56
CA GLN A 147 -1.14 -1.20 13.06
C GLN A 147 -2.11 -0.19 12.44
N PHE A 148 -1.62 0.84 11.79
CA PHE A 148 -2.46 1.83 11.10
C PHE A 148 -2.60 1.52 9.62
N PRO A 149 -3.78 1.79 9.02
CA PRO A 149 -3.93 1.71 7.57
C PRO A 149 -3.03 2.73 6.87
N SER A 150 -2.32 2.29 5.85
CA SER A 150 -1.45 3.14 5.04
C SER A 150 -2.11 3.55 3.72
N LEU A 151 -1.73 4.71 3.20
CA LEU A 151 -2.13 5.21 1.90
C LEU A 151 -0.88 5.40 1.04
N ASN A 152 -0.77 4.63 -0.05
CA ASN A 152 0.39 4.70 -0.94
C ASN A 152 -0.04 4.88 -2.39
N VAL A 153 0.74 5.65 -3.13
CA VAL A 153 0.62 5.74 -4.59
C VAL A 153 1.47 4.63 -5.20
N ARG A 154 0.84 3.68 -5.85
CA ARG A 154 1.52 2.56 -6.50
C ARG A 154 2.02 2.90 -7.90
N GLY A 155 1.36 3.81 -8.59
CA GLY A 155 1.76 4.24 -9.91
C GLY A 155 0.99 5.45 -10.39
N ILE A 156 1.63 6.28 -11.22
CA ILE A 156 1.04 7.44 -11.88
C ILE A 156 1.41 7.39 -13.36
N LYS A 157 0.42 7.64 -14.23
CA LYS A 157 0.63 7.69 -15.67
C LYS A 157 -0.07 8.90 -16.28
N ALA A 158 0.71 9.76 -16.95
CA ALA A 158 0.22 10.89 -17.74
C ALA A 158 1.26 11.30 -18.79
N GLY A 159 0.81 11.64 -19.98
CA GLY A 159 1.68 12.12 -21.05
C GLY A 159 2.86 11.20 -21.37
N TRP A 160 3.97 11.79 -21.81
CA TRP A 160 5.19 11.10 -22.21
C TRP A 160 6.42 11.83 -21.65
N VAL A 161 7.45 11.07 -21.31
CA VAL A 161 8.72 11.57 -20.77
C VAL A 161 9.92 10.98 -21.53
N GLY A 162 11.12 11.48 -21.27
CA GLY A 162 12.33 11.02 -21.93
C GLY A 162 12.34 11.32 -23.43
N SER A 163 12.78 10.37 -24.25
CA SER A 163 12.84 10.51 -25.72
C SER A 163 11.48 10.67 -26.38
N GLU A 164 10.42 10.25 -25.73
CA GLU A 164 9.03 10.36 -26.22
C GLU A 164 8.33 11.66 -25.79
N ALA A 165 9.03 12.54 -25.07
CA ALA A 165 8.47 13.80 -24.57
C ALA A 165 7.85 14.63 -25.69
N ARG A 166 6.70 15.24 -25.42
CA ARG A 166 5.94 16.09 -26.35
C ARG A 166 5.53 17.38 -25.71
N THR A 167 5.43 18.44 -26.50
CA THR A 167 5.01 19.77 -26.05
C THR A 167 3.49 19.84 -25.90
N ILE A 168 2.91 19.11 -24.94
CA ILE A 168 1.48 18.99 -24.79
C ILE A 168 0.99 19.16 -23.34
N ILE A 169 -0.32 19.49 -23.23
CA ILE A 169 -1.13 19.32 -22.04
C ILE A 169 -1.86 18.00 -22.20
N PRO A 170 -1.66 17.00 -21.30
CA PRO A 170 -2.32 15.70 -21.42
C PRO A 170 -3.84 15.81 -21.30
N SER A 171 -4.56 14.86 -21.90
CA SER A 171 -6.02 14.76 -21.76
C SER A 171 -6.46 14.13 -20.44
N GLU A 172 -5.65 13.21 -19.89
CA GLU A 172 -5.93 12.52 -18.63
C GLU A 172 -4.67 12.17 -17.86
N LEU A 173 -4.85 11.90 -16.57
CA LEU A 173 -3.91 11.21 -15.72
C LEU A 173 -4.64 10.09 -14.96
N SER A 174 -4.01 8.93 -14.86
CA SER A 174 -4.42 7.82 -14.01
C SER A 174 -3.43 7.62 -12.89
N CYS A 175 -3.94 7.49 -11.65
CA CYS A 175 -3.17 7.21 -10.45
C CYS A 175 -3.76 5.99 -9.73
N LEU A 176 -2.93 4.97 -9.47
CA LEU A 176 -3.32 3.80 -8.69
C LEU A 176 -2.91 4.01 -7.25
N ILE A 177 -3.89 4.06 -6.37
CA ILE A 177 -3.71 4.18 -4.93
C ILE A 177 -3.93 2.82 -4.29
N LEU A 178 -3.08 2.50 -3.31
CA LEU A 178 -3.16 1.31 -2.50
C LEU A 178 -3.43 1.70 -1.04
N ARG A 179 -4.50 1.15 -0.46
CA ARG A 179 -4.76 1.17 0.97
C ARG A 179 -4.42 -0.22 1.52
N THR A 180 -3.54 -0.28 2.51
CA THR A 180 -3.40 -1.48 3.35
C THR A 180 -4.03 -1.19 4.71
N SER A 181 -4.69 -2.17 5.31
CA SER A 181 -5.34 -2.03 6.63
C SER A 181 -5.10 -3.27 7.47
N THR A 182 -4.93 -3.08 8.72
CA THR A 182 -5.03 -4.12 9.74
C THR A 182 -6.47 -4.50 9.96
#